data_696a09a3e432f2334bd64a75592721ec
#
_entry.id   696a09a3e432f2334bd64a75592721ec
#
_cell.length_a   1.000
_cell.length_b   1.000
_cell.length_c   1.000
_cell.angle_alpha   90.00
_cell.angle_beta   90.00
_cell.angle_gamma   90.00
#
_symmetry.space_group_name_H-M   'P 1'
#
loop_
_entity.id
_entity.type
_entity.pdbx_description
1 polymer ?
#
loop_
_entity_poly.entity_id
_entity_poly.type
_entity_poly.pdbx_seq_one_letter_code
_entity_poly.pdbx_strand_id
1 'polypeptide(L)'
;MPVSAIETVEESPRGRARAARATTDAVALADMTSDQLVRRAKVIEEVIGLIGAVGADAVQMRDVAQRSGVALATLYRYFSSKENLLAAALEDWQKRLTRRILPGGAPADEDPLPVVLDYLRRAQRAFHRNPAMTALMLQTMTSTDPEVQPAIEQMERNNREMFDRILNGVAPENFANVSFGLNAALSAALTGLLTGRLTLAESLDHVEWVTRVLLGEAHARPA
;
A
#
# COMPACT_ATOMS: atom_id res chain seq x y z
N MET A 1 51.32 11.25 12.77
CA MET A 1 50.05 10.74 13.33
C MET A 1 49.38 9.96 12.23
N PRO A 2 49.31 8.61 12.27
CA PRO A 2 48.72 7.82 11.19
C PRO A 2 47.15 7.76 11.32
N VAL A 3 46.52 7.91 10.20
CA VAL A 3 45.06 7.77 10.01
C VAL A 3 44.73 6.29 10.08
N SER A 4 43.83 5.92 11.01
CA SER A 4 43.33 4.57 11.24
C SER A 4 42.57 4.06 10.05
N ALA A 5 42.92 2.88 9.55
CA ALA A 5 42.23 2.15 8.50
C ALA A 5 40.86 1.66 9.01
N ILE A 6 39.81 1.98 8.27
CA ILE A 6 38.49 1.37 8.46
C ILE A 6 38.55 0.00 7.79
N GLU A 7 38.54 -1.07 8.59
CA GLU A 7 38.36 -2.44 8.12
C GLU A 7 36.95 -2.60 7.53
N THR A 8 36.89 -2.72 6.23
CA THR A 8 35.69 -3.20 5.51
C THR A 8 35.55 -4.70 5.78
N VAL A 9 34.54 -5.08 6.56
CA VAL A 9 34.14 -6.49 6.72
C VAL A 9 33.63 -7.00 5.38
N GLU A 10 34.45 -7.78 4.67
CA GLU A 10 34.05 -8.52 3.48
C GLU A 10 33.06 -9.63 3.87
N GLU A 11 31.79 -9.46 3.51
CA GLU A 11 30.80 -10.55 3.60
C GLU A 11 31.22 -11.72 2.70
N SER A 12 31.34 -12.88 3.32
CA SER A 12 31.76 -14.14 2.69
C SER A 12 30.89 -14.49 1.45
N PRO A 13 31.48 -14.91 0.33
CA PRO A 13 30.77 -15.34 -0.88
C PRO A 13 29.71 -16.42 -0.65
N ARG A 14 29.82 -17.18 0.43
CA ARG A 14 28.84 -18.21 0.83
C ARG A 14 27.54 -17.63 1.38
N GLY A 15 27.57 -16.44 1.98
CA GLY A 15 26.39 -15.71 2.46
C GLY A 15 25.54 -15.22 1.29
N ARG A 16 26.17 -14.62 0.27
CA ARG A 16 25.50 -14.12 -0.95
C ARG A 16 24.90 -15.24 -1.79
N ALA A 17 25.58 -16.39 -1.92
CA ALA A 17 25.07 -17.56 -2.66
C ALA A 17 23.87 -18.24 -1.96
N ARG A 18 23.78 -18.14 -0.61
CA ARG A 18 22.65 -18.69 0.16
C ARG A 18 21.44 -17.78 0.11
N ALA A 19 21.62 -16.45 0.10
CA ALA A 19 20.56 -15.48 -0.11
C ALA A 19 20.00 -15.57 -1.54
N ALA A 20 20.85 -15.67 -2.56
CA ALA A 20 20.43 -15.82 -3.97
C ALA A 20 19.70 -17.16 -4.26
N ARG A 21 19.90 -18.22 -3.47
CA ARG A 21 19.17 -19.48 -3.59
C ARG A 21 17.79 -19.44 -2.89
N ALA A 22 17.57 -18.55 -1.94
CA ALA A 22 16.28 -18.41 -1.25
C ALA A 22 15.22 -17.65 -2.10
N THR A 23 15.64 -16.89 -3.11
CA THR A 23 14.75 -16.11 -3.98
C THR A 23 14.12 -16.93 -5.13
N THR A 24 14.51 -18.18 -5.32
CA THR A 24 14.09 -18.98 -6.50
C THR A 24 12.90 -19.92 -6.21
N ASP A 25 12.38 -20.01 -4.99
CA ASP A 25 11.42 -21.05 -4.58
C ASP A 25 10.06 -20.54 -4.05
N ALA A 26 9.70 -19.28 -4.26
CA ALA A 26 8.37 -18.81 -3.88
C ALA A 26 7.31 -19.37 -4.85
N VAL A 27 6.33 -20.12 -4.31
CA VAL A 27 5.22 -20.67 -5.11
C VAL A 27 4.34 -19.55 -5.63
N ALA A 28 4.11 -19.50 -6.95
CA ALA A 28 3.19 -18.52 -7.52
C ALA A 28 1.77 -18.73 -6.99
N LEU A 29 1.03 -17.64 -6.77
CA LEU A 29 -0.35 -17.72 -6.24
C LEU A 29 -1.26 -18.62 -7.06
N ALA A 30 -1.06 -18.65 -8.39
CA ALA A 30 -1.84 -19.48 -9.33
C ALA A 30 -1.61 -20.98 -9.12
N ASP A 31 -0.45 -21.37 -8.57
CA ASP A 31 -0.06 -22.76 -8.37
C ASP A 31 -0.36 -23.28 -6.95
N MET A 32 -0.93 -22.42 -6.10
CA MET A 32 -1.26 -22.78 -4.71
C MET A 32 -2.56 -23.57 -4.62
N THR A 33 -2.55 -24.64 -3.82
CA THR A 33 -3.77 -25.36 -3.44
C THR A 33 -4.65 -24.52 -2.53
N SER A 34 -5.94 -24.85 -2.41
CA SER A 34 -6.88 -24.15 -1.52
C SER A 34 -6.38 -24.09 -0.07
N ASP A 35 -5.78 -25.19 0.44
CA ASP A 35 -5.24 -25.21 1.81
C ASP A 35 -4.01 -24.30 1.97
N GLN A 36 -3.20 -24.15 0.92
CA GLN A 36 -2.06 -23.23 0.93
C GLN A 36 -2.54 -21.77 0.91
N LEU A 37 -3.58 -21.47 0.12
CA LEU A 37 -4.18 -20.13 0.09
C LEU A 37 -4.78 -19.75 1.46
N VAL A 38 -5.48 -20.67 2.12
CA VAL A 38 -6.02 -20.45 3.48
C VAL A 38 -4.90 -20.18 4.48
N ARG A 39 -3.81 -20.98 4.45
CA ARG A 39 -2.66 -20.75 5.34
C ARG A 39 -1.96 -19.43 5.03
N ARG A 40 -1.80 -19.08 3.75
CA ARG A 40 -1.21 -17.81 3.33
C ARG A 40 -2.06 -16.62 3.83
N ALA A 41 -3.38 -16.70 3.72
CA ALA A 41 -4.29 -15.67 4.22
C ALA A 41 -4.17 -15.49 5.75
N LYS A 42 -4.05 -16.59 6.51
CA LYS A 42 -3.80 -16.55 7.95
C LYS A 42 -2.47 -15.87 8.30
N VAL A 43 -1.41 -16.17 7.56
CA VAL A 43 -0.12 -15.48 7.72
C VAL A 43 -0.27 -13.97 7.52
N ILE A 44 -0.94 -13.56 6.45
CA ILE A 44 -1.18 -12.13 6.16
C ILE A 44 -1.94 -11.46 7.31
N GLU A 45 -2.95 -12.10 7.88
CA GLU A 45 -3.73 -11.58 9.01
C GLU A 45 -2.85 -11.34 10.25
N GLU A 46 -2.00 -12.31 10.59
CA GLU A 46 -1.05 -12.17 11.70
C GLU A 46 -0.03 -11.04 11.46
N VAL A 47 0.43 -10.86 10.22
CA VAL A 47 1.34 -9.76 9.86
C VAL A 47 0.66 -8.40 9.99
N ILE A 48 -0.58 -8.26 9.53
CA ILE A 48 -1.35 -7.02 9.69
C ILE A 48 -1.47 -6.66 11.18
N GLY A 49 -1.77 -7.66 12.03
CA GLY A 49 -1.84 -7.47 13.47
C GLY A 49 -0.49 -7.07 14.08
N LEU A 50 0.61 -7.68 13.63
CA LEU A 50 1.97 -7.34 14.07
C LEU A 50 2.35 -5.92 13.66
N ILE A 51 2.11 -5.52 12.40
CA ILE A 51 2.37 -4.16 11.92
C ILE A 51 1.65 -3.15 12.80
N GLY A 52 0.39 -3.40 13.13
CA GLY A 52 -0.39 -2.52 14.03
C GLY A 52 0.17 -2.42 15.44
N ALA A 53 0.78 -3.50 15.95
CA ALA A 53 1.30 -3.57 17.32
C ALA A 53 2.72 -2.98 17.48
N VAL A 54 3.63 -3.25 16.52
CA VAL A 54 5.06 -2.93 16.67
C VAL A 54 5.64 -2.13 15.50
N GLY A 55 4.86 -1.83 14.46
CA GLY A 55 5.33 -1.20 13.23
C GLY A 55 5.97 -2.21 12.26
N ALA A 56 6.03 -1.84 10.97
CA ALA A 56 6.54 -2.72 9.91
C ALA A 56 8.02 -3.07 10.07
N ASP A 57 8.84 -2.12 10.50
CA ASP A 57 10.30 -2.31 10.65
C ASP A 57 10.64 -3.37 11.69
N ALA A 58 9.86 -3.44 12.77
CA ALA A 58 10.06 -4.40 13.86
C ALA A 58 9.54 -5.81 13.56
N VAL A 59 8.76 -6.01 12.49
CA VAL A 59 8.27 -7.35 12.10
C VAL A 59 9.44 -8.25 11.72
N GLN A 60 9.48 -9.46 12.32
CA GLN A 60 10.48 -10.48 12.03
C GLN A 60 9.81 -11.73 11.43
N MET A 61 10.42 -12.34 10.40
CA MET A 61 9.89 -13.55 9.74
C MET A 61 9.70 -14.70 10.74
N ARG A 62 10.56 -14.81 11.76
CA ARG A 62 10.44 -15.85 12.80
C ARG A 62 9.22 -15.66 13.68
N ASP A 63 8.92 -14.40 14.06
CA ASP A 63 7.76 -14.09 14.90
C ASP A 63 6.46 -14.35 14.14
N VAL A 64 6.43 -14.00 12.86
CA VAL A 64 5.30 -14.30 11.97
C VAL A 64 5.08 -15.81 11.85
N ALA A 65 6.14 -16.59 11.61
CA ALA A 65 6.06 -18.04 11.53
C ALA A 65 5.50 -18.65 12.82
N GLN A 66 6.00 -18.21 13.97
CA GLN A 66 5.53 -18.67 15.27
C GLN A 66 4.05 -18.32 15.50
N ARG A 67 3.63 -17.08 15.25
CA ARG A 67 2.25 -16.62 15.48
C ARG A 67 1.24 -17.28 14.55
N SER A 68 1.59 -17.40 13.28
CA SER A 68 0.71 -18.04 12.27
C SER A 68 0.66 -19.55 12.37
N GLY A 69 1.58 -20.17 13.16
CA GLY A 69 1.69 -21.61 13.32
C GLY A 69 2.21 -22.35 12.08
N VAL A 70 2.97 -21.65 11.20
CA VAL A 70 3.62 -22.25 10.05
C VAL A 70 5.12 -22.39 10.26
N ALA A 71 5.75 -23.40 9.68
CA ALA A 71 7.21 -23.52 9.72
C ALA A 71 7.86 -22.34 8.95
N LEU A 72 8.99 -21.83 9.44
CA LEU A 72 9.73 -20.73 8.81
C LEU A 72 10.06 -21.03 7.34
N ALA A 73 10.42 -22.26 7.00
CA ALA A 73 10.66 -22.70 5.62
C ALA A 73 9.39 -22.60 4.74
N THR A 74 8.22 -22.88 5.33
CA THR A 74 6.92 -22.74 4.64
C THR A 74 6.59 -21.27 4.40
N LEU A 75 6.91 -20.39 5.36
CA LEU A 75 6.73 -18.95 5.22
C LEU A 75 7.56 -18.40 4.05
N TYR A 76 8.84 -18.80 3.93
CA TYR A 76 9.69 -18.42 2.80
C TYR A 76 9.24 -18.98 1.45
N ARG A 77 8.50 -20.09 1.44
CA ARG A 77 7.85 -20.60 0.21
C ARG A 77 6.66 -19.77 -0.23
N TYR A 78 6.00 -19.05 0.69
CA TYR A 78 4.88 -18.18 0.37
C TYR A 78 5.33 -16.76 0.07
N PHE A 79 6.40 -16.30 0.71
CA PHE A 79 6.91 -14.94 0.61
C PHE A 79 8.43 -14.97 0.53
N SER A 80 8.99 -14.55 -0.61
CA SER A 80 10.43 -14.60 -0.89
C SER A 80 11.28 -13.79 0.11
N SER A 81 10.71 -12.71 0.63
CA SER A 81 11.38 -11.81 1.56
C SER A 81 10.40 -11.22 2.59
N LYS A 82 10.92 -10.50 3.58
CA LYS A 82 10.13 -9.70 4.53
C LYS A 82 9.35 -8.62 3.77
N GLU A 83 9.99 -7.97 2.83
CA GLU A 83 9.43 -6.89 2.00
C GLU A 83 8.25 -7.41 1.19
N ASN A 84 8.38 -8.58 0.58
CA ASN A 84 7.28 -9.24 -0.15
C ASN A 84 6.11 -9.60 0.77
N LEU A 85 6.40 -10.05 1.99
CA LEU A 85 5.38 -10.32 3.01
C LEU A 85 4.64 -9.05 3.45
N LEU A 86 5.39 -7.97 3.73
CA LEU A 86 4.81 -6.69 4.13
C LEU A 86 3.97 -6.08 3.01
N ALA A 87 4.44 -6.17 1.77
CA ALA A 87 3.70 -5.72 0.59
C ALA A 87 2.37 -6.49 0.41
N ALA A 88 2.40 -7.81 0.58
CA ALA A 88 1.18 -8.63 0.52
C ALA A 88 0.19 -8.32 1.64
N ALA A 89 0.68 -8.00 2.85
CA ALA A 89 -0.14 -7.57 3.97
C ALA A 89 -0.79 -6.20 3.71
N LEU A 90 -0.02 -5.26 3.16
CA LEU A 90 -0.51 -3.95 2.78
C LEU A 90 -1.58 -4.03 1.69
N GLU A 91 -1.35 -4.84 0.64
CA GLU A 91 -2.31 -5.06 -0.44
C GLU A 91 -3.65 -5.62 0.09
N ASP A 92 -3.58 -6.65 0.94
CA ASP A 92 -4.78 -7.26 1.50
C ASP A 92 -5.55 -6.27 2.40
N TRP A 93 -4.83 -5.51 3.24
CA TRP A 93 -5.41 -4.48 4.09
C TRP A 93 -6.09 -3.39 3.26
N GLN A 94 -5.44 -2.89 2.20
CA GLN A 94 -6.01 -1.89 1.30
C GLN A 94 -7.25 -2.43 0.56
N LYS A 95 -7.23 -3.67 0.08
CA LYS A 95 -8.39 -4.31 -0.57
C LYS A 95 -9.58 -4.42 0.38
N ARG A 96 -9.33 -4.79 1.64
CA ARG A 96 -10.39 -4.84 2.67
C ARG A 96 -10.92 -3.43 2.99
N LEU A 97 -10.02 -2.45 3.08
CA LEU A 97 -10.39 -1.07 3.31
C LEU A 97 -11.26 -0.54 2.17
N THR A 98 -10.80 -0.66 0.92
CA THR A 98 -11.53 -0.21 -0.28
C THR A 98 -12.92 -0.83 -0.35
N ARG A 99 -13.05 -2.15 -0.14
CA ARG A 99 -14.37 -2.82 -0.11
C ARG A 99 -15.30 -2.27 0.98
N ARG A 100 -14.77 -1.82 2.10
CA ARG A 100 -15.54 -1.28 3.23
C ARG A 100 -15.99 0.16 3.01
N ILE A 101 -15.13 0.98 2.37
CA ILE A 101 -15.36 2.42 2.24
C ILE A 101 -15.92 2.84 0.89
N LEU A 102 -15.71 2.03 -0.15
CA LEU A 102 -16.23 2.32 -1.49
C LEU A 102 -17.73 2.01 -1.50
N PRO A 103 -18.58 3.01 -1.68
CA PRO A 103 -20.01 2.78 -1.91
C PRO A 103 -20.19 1.97 -3.19
N GLY A 104 -21.24 1.20 -3.31
CA GLY A 104 -21.59 0.55 -4.56
C GLY A 104 -21.69 1.62 -5.64
N GLY A 105 -20.92 1.49 -6.71
CA GLY A 105 -20.61 2.43 -7.79
C GLY A 105 -21.50 3.67 -7.92
N ALA A 106 -20.91 4.79 -8.33
CA ALA A 106 -21.67 5.98 -8.69
C ALA A 106 -22.55 5.66 -9.93
N PRO A 107 -23.82 6.12 -9.98
CA PRO A 107 -24.61 6.08 -11.21
C PRO A 107 -23.85 6.79 -12.35
N ALA A 108 -23.96 6.24 -13.56
CA ALA A 108 -23.13 6.67 -14.70
C ALA A 108 -23.33 8.12 -15.15
N ASP A 109 -24.44 8.76 -14.77
CA ASP A 109 -24.84 10.09 -15.22
C ASP A 109 -24.90 11.15 -14.09
N GLU A 110 -24.38 10.84 -12.89
CA GLU A 110 -24.38 11.76 -11.77
C GLU A 110 -23.04 12.45 -11.59
N ASP A 111 -23.05 13.64 -10.98
CA ASP A 111 -21.85 14.38 -10.56
C ASP A 111 -20.96 13.48 -9.67
N PRO A 112 -19.71 13.16 -10.07
CA PRO A 112 -18.81 12.31 -9.28
C PRO A 112 -18.36 12.97 -7.96
N LEU A 113 -18.48 14.28 -7.81
CA LEU A 113 -17.94 15.04 -6.68
C LEU A 113 -18.39 14.50 -5.31
N PRO A 114 -19.69 14.25 -5.05
CA PRO A 114 -20.12 13.74 -3.74
C PRO A 114 -19.53 12.37 -3.39
N VAL A 115 -19.47 11.47 -4.37
CA VAL A 115 -18.94 10.11 -4.19
C VAL A 115 -17.44 10.12 -3.93
N VAL A 116 -16.69 10.93 -4.68
CA VAL A 116 -15.25 11.11 -4.52
C VAL A 116 -14.93 11.72 -3.16
N LEU A 117 -15.67 12.76 -2.75
CA LEU A 117 -15.48 13.38 -1.43
C LEU A 117 -15.77 12.40 -0.28
N ASP A 118 -16.85 11.62 -0.35
CA ASP A 118 -17.16 10.63 0.67
C ASP A 118 -16.08 9.55 0.75
N TYR A 119 -15.63 9.03 -0.39
CA TYR A 119 -14.52 8.08 -0.44
C TYR A 119 -13.25 8.64 0.20
N LEU A 120 -12.79 9.81 -0.23
CA LEU A 120 -11.55 10.43 0.27
C LEU A 120 -11.61 10.74 1.77
N ARG A 121 -12.76 11.22 2.26
CA ARG A 121 -12.96 11.46 3.71
C ARG A 121 -12.89 10.16 4.52
N ARG A 122 -13.50 9.08 4.03
CA ARG A 122 -13.44 7.76 4.70
C ARG A 122 -12.03 7.19 4.65
N ALA A 123 -11.34 7.31 3.52
CA ALA A 123 -9.95 6.88 3.36
C ALA A 123 -9.03 7.59 4.35
N GLN A 124 -9.05 8.92 4.41
CA GLN A 124 -8.22 9.69 5.34
C GLN A 124 -8.46 9.29 6.80
N ARG A 125 -9.74 9.13 7.21
CA ARG A 125 -10.06 8.68 8.58
C ARG A 125 -9.56 7.27 8.85
N ALA A 126 -9.61 6.37 7.87
CA ALA A 126 -9.15 5.01 8.03
C ALA A 126 -7.63 4.94 8.16
N PHE A 127 -6.90 5.66 7.32
CA PHE A 127 -5.45 5.79 7.39
C PHE A 127 -4.99 6.46 8.69
N HIS A 128 -5.65 7.53 9.11
CA HIS A 128 -5.36 8.20 10.37
C HIS A 128 -5.50 7.27 11.60
N ARG A 129 -6.48 6.35 11.59
CA ARG A 129 -6.65 5.35 12.66
C ARG A 129 -5.63 4.22 12.62
N ASN A 130 -4.90 4.07 11.51
CA ASN A 130 -3.94 2.99 11.30
C ASN A 130 -2.57 3.55 10.87
N PRO A 131 -1.90 4.33 11.75
CA PRO A 131 -0.68 5.05 11.39
C PRO A 131 0.47 4.12 10.95
N ALA A 132 0.57 2.91 11.51
CA ALA A 132 1.58 1.93 11.12
C ALA A 132 1.38 1.41 9.69
N MET A 133 0.13 1.16 9.27
CA MET A 133 -0.18 0.78 7.89
C MET A 133 0.00 1.96 6.92
N THR A 134 -0.29 3.18 7.37
CA THR A 134 -0.06 4.41 6.60
C THR A 134 1.43 4.63 6.36
N ALA A 135 2.26 4.45 7.40
CA ALA A 135 3.71 4.54 7.28
C ALA A 135 4.25 3.49 6.30
N LEU A 136 3.82 2.22 6.42
CA LEU A 136 4.20 1.17 5.49
C LEU A 136 3.80 1.49 4.04
N MET A 137 2.60 2.02 3.82
CA MET A 137 2.15 2.41 2.48
C MET A 137 3.05 3.50 1.88
N LEU A 138 3.33 4.56 2.61
CA LEU A 138 4.18 5.66 2.14
C LEU A 138 5.61 5.19 1.88
N GLN A 139 6.14 4.33 2.75
CA GLN A 139 7.46 3.71 2.59
C GLN A 139 7.51 2.83 1.34
N THR A 140 6.49 2.00 1.12
CA THR A 140 6.38 1.14 -0.08
C THR A 140 6.36 1.97 -1.36
N MET A 141 5.53 3.02 -1.42
CA MET A 141 5.38 3.87 -2.60
C MET A 141 6.66 4.65 -2.97
N THR A 142 7.55 4.86 -2.03
CA THR A 142 8.83 5.56 -2.25
C THR A 142 10.02 4.62 -2.37
N SER A 143 9.79 3.30 -2.33
CA SER A 143 10.84 2.30 -2.40
C SER A 143 11.43 2.21 -3.81
N THR A 144 12.75 2.15 -3.89
CA THR A 144 13.51 1.88 -5.12
C THR A 144 13.95 0.42 -5.21
N ASP A 145 13.57 -0.42 -4.26
CA ASP A 145 13.91 -1.84 -4.23
C ASP A 145 13.16 -2.59 -5.35
N PRO A 146 13.87 -3.28 -6.25
CA PRO A 146 13.25 -4.07 -7.32
C PRO A 146 12.29 -5.16 -6.83
N GLU A 147 12.48 -5.71 -5.63
CA GLU A 147 11.59 -6.72 -5.06
C GLU A 147 10.23 -6.14 -4.64
N VAL A 148 10.16 -4.83 -4.43
CA VAL A 148 8.93 -4.11 -4.04
C VAL A 148 8.15 -3.61 -5.26
N GLN A 149 8.79 -3.45 -6.42
CA GLN A 149 8.17 -2.91 -7.64
C GLN A 149 6.87 -3.62 -8.05
N PRO A 150 6.77 -4.96 -8.03
CA PRO A 150 5.52 -5.65 -8.36
C PRO A 150 4.35 -5.28 -7.43
N ALA A 151 4.65 -4.99 -6.15
CA ALA A 151 3.65 -4.55 -5.18
C ALA A 151 3.18 -3.12 -5.47
N ILE A 152 4.11 -2.22 -5.83
CA ILE A 152 3.79 -0.84 -6.25
C ILE A 152 2.87 -0.86 -7.46
N GLU A 153 3.24 -1.61 -8.51
CA GLU A 153 2.42 -1.76 -9.71
C GLU A 153 1.01 -2.32 -9.40
N GLN A 154 0.91 -3.27 -8.47
CA GLN A 154 -0.38 -3.81 -8.05
C GLN A 154 -1.21 -2.77 -7.30
N MET A 155 -0.59 -1.96 -6.44
CA MET A 155 -1.26 -0.86 -5.75
C MET A 155 -1.76 0.18 -6.76
N GLU A 156 -0.97 0.52 -7.76
CA GLU A 156 -1.38 1.43 -8.84
C GLU A 156 -2.55 0.89 -9.65
N ARG A 157 -2.53 -0.40 -10.00
CA ARG A 157 -3.67 -1.06 -10.67
C ARG A 157 -4.94 -1.00 -9.82
N ASN A 158 -4.86 -1.39 -8.55
CA ASN A 158 -6.00 -1.36 -7.63
C ASN A 158 -6.57 0.06 -7.46
N ASN A 159 -5.67 1.04 -7.42
CA ASN A 159 -6.04 2.44 -7.30
C ASN A 159 -6.72 2.97 -8.57
N ARG A 160 -6.22 2.60 -9.74
CA ARG A 160 -6.84 2.93 -11.03
C ARG A 160 -8.25 2.32 -11.12
N GLU A 161 -8.40 1.02 -10.84
CA GLU A 161 -9.70 0.36 -10.84
C GLU A 161 -10.70 1.01 -9.87
N MET A 162 -10.22 1.50 -8.74
CA MET A 162 -11.04 2.23 -7.79
C MET A 162 -11.48 3.58 -8.36
N PHE A 163 -10.55 4.35 -8.96
CA PHE A 163 -10.89 5.63 -9.58
C PHE A 163 -11.81 5.47 -10.79
N ASP A 164 -11.65 4.43 -11.61
CA ASP A 164 -12.58 4.11 -12.72
C ASP A 164 -14.03 3.99 -12.23
N ARG A 165 -14.22 3.54 -11.00
CA ARG A 165 -15.56 3.39 -10.40
C ARG A 165 -16.16 4.68 -9.88
N ILE A 166 -15.35 5.61 -9.38
CA ILE A 166 -15.85 6.81 -8.69
C ILE A 166 -15.68 8.10 -9.51
N LEU A 167 -14.86 8.10 -10.55
CA LEU A 167 -14.69 9.21 -11.49
C LEU A 167 -15.56 9.04 -12.75
N ASN A 168 -16.60 8.26 -12.64
CA ASN A 168 -17.58 8.10 -13.71
C ASN A 168 -18.19 9.48 -14.04
N GLY A 169 -18.19 9.87 -15.33
CA GLY A 169 -18.60 11.21 -15.75
C GLY A 169 -17.47 12.22 -15.96
N VAL A 170 -16.23 11.93 -15.52
CA VAL A 170 -15.06 12.73 -15.89
C VAL A 170 -14.66 12.40 -17.33
N ALA A 171 -14.41 13.44 -18.14
CA ALA A 171 -13.97 13.26 -19.52
C ALA A 171 -12.70 12.40 -19.59
N PRO A 172 -12.60 11.42 -20.52
CA PRO A 172 -11.48 10.48 -20.57
C PRO A 172 -10.11 11.16 -20.67
N GLU A 173 -10.02 12.30 -21.35
CA GLU A 173 -8.82 13.10 -21.50
C GLU A 173 -8.34 13.71 -20.17
N ASN A 174 -9.23 13.93 -19.22
CA ASN A 174 -8.93 14.51 -17.91
C ASN A 174 -8.70 13.45 -16.83
N PHE A 175 -9.11 12.21 -17.06
CA PHE A 175 -9.08 11.13 -16.06
C PHE A 175 -7.69 10.94 -15.44
N ALA A 176 -6.64 10.88 -16.26
CA ALA A 176 -5.28 10.66 -15.77
C ALA A 176 -4.80 11.81 -14.86
N ASN A 177 -5.09 13.06 -15.25
CA ASN A 177 -4.69 14.25 -14.50
C ASN A 177 -5.48 14.37 -13.19
N VAL A 178 -6.78 14.12 -13.23
CA VAL A 178 -7.65 14.14 -12.04
C VAL A 178 -7.22 13.05 -11.06
N SER A 179 -7.04 11.81 -11.52
CA SER A 179 -6.59 10.70 -10.69
C SER A 179 -5.23 10.98 -10.05
N PHE A 180 -4.27 11.50 -10.83
CA PHE A 180 -2.95 11.90 -10.33
C PHE A 180 -3.08 12.99 -9.24
N GLY A 181 -3.84 14.05 -9.50
CA GLY A 181 -4.04 15.15 -8.57
C GLY A 181 -4.69 14.71 -7.25
N LEU A 182 -5.73 13.88 -7.32
CA LEU A 182 -6.39 13.32 -6.13
C LEU A 182 -5.45 12.43 -5.31
N ASN A 183 -4.66 11.59 -5.97
CA ASN A 183 -3.65 10.76 -5.31
C ASN A 183 -2.56 11.59 -4.65
N ALA A 184 -2.06 12.61 -5.35
CA ALA A 184 -1.03 13.51 -4.82
C ALA A 184 -1.54 14.26 -3.58
N ALA A 185 -2.77 14.79 -3.64
CA ALA A 185 -3.40 15.47 -2.51
C ALA A 185 -3.59 14.53 -1.31
N LEU A 186 -4.10 13.31 -1.55
CA LEU A 186 -4.26 12.31 -0.50
C LEU A 186 -2.91 11.92 0.12
N SER A 187 -1.89 11.64 -0.69
CA SER A 187 -0.55 11.26 -0.21
C SER A 187 0.10 12.37 0.61
N ALA A 188 0.00 13.64 0.17
CA ALA A 188 0.49 14.79 0.91
C ALA A 188 -0.23 14.95 2.26
N ALA A 189 -1.55 14.80 2.26
CA ALA A 189 -2.38 14.87 3.46
C ALA A 189 -2.04 13.76 4.46
N LEU A 190 -1.91 12.51 3.98
CA LEU A 190 -1.53 11.37 4.82
C LEU A 190 -0.11 11.53 5.40
N THR A 191 0.82 12.05 4.62
CA THR A 191 2.17 12.40 5.10
C THR A 191 2.10 13.46 6.18
N GLY A 192 1.29 14.51 6.00
CA GLY A 192 1.06 15.56 7.00
C GLY A 192 0.47 15.03 8.30
N LEU A 193 -0.53 14.14 8.21
CA LEU A 193 -1.13 13.45 9.36
C LEU A 193 -0.13 12.58 10.11
N LEU A 194 0.62 11.76 9.38
CA LEU A 194 1.59 10.83 9.98
C LEU A 194 2.72 11.55 10.71
N THR A 195 3.15 12.70 10.18
CA THR A 195 4.23 13.52 10.76
C THR A 195 3.76 14.55 11.78
N GLY A 196 2.45 14.61 12.06
CA GLY A 196 1.87 15.59 12.99
C GLY A 196 1.89 17.03 12.48
N ARG A 197 2.17 17.26 11.19
CA ARG A 197 2.13 18.60 10.57
C ARG A 197 0.72 19.07 10.22
N LEU A 198 -0.22 18.14 10.10
CA LEU A 198 -1.64 18.41 9.88
C LEU A 198 -2.46 17.68 10.94
N THR A 199 -3.50 18.33 11.41
CA THR A 199 -4.63 17.71 12.09
C THR A 199 -5.52 16.98 11.08
N LEU A 200 -6.37 16.08 11.57
CA LEU A 200 -7.34 15.41 10.70
C LEU A 200 -8.31 16.41 10.04
N ALA A 201 -8.70 17.47 10.75
CA ALA A 201 -9.58 18.50 10.21
C ALA A 201 -8.90 19.24 9.03
N GLU A 202 -7.70 19.74 9.22
CA GLU A 202 -6.93 20.42 8.16
C GLU A 202 -6.68 19.49 6.96
N SER A 203 -6.35 18.22 7.21
CA SER A 203 -6.18 17.21 6.15
C SER A 203 -7.45 17.04 5.33
N LEU A 204 -8.61 16.92 5.98
CA LEU A 204 -9.91 16.78 5.31
C LEU A 204 -10.24 18.04 4.48
N ASP A 205 -10.02 19.22 5.02
CA ASP A 205 -10.31 20.50 4.35
C ASP A 205 -9.43 20.70 3.12
N HIS A 206 -8.13 20.40 3.22
CA HIS A 206 -7.22 20.52 2.07
C HIS A 206 -7.57 19.57 0.94
N VAL A 207 -7.85 18.30 1.25
CA VAL A 207 -8.20 17.31 0.23
C VAL A 207 -9.57 17.63 -0.39
N GLU A 208 -10.53 18.09 0.39
CA GLU A 208 -11.83 18.55 -0.12
C GLU A 208 -11.67 19.71 -1.10
N TRP A 209 -10.88 20.72 -0.72
CA TRP A 209 -10.65 21.88 -1.58
C TRP A 209 -10.01 21.46 -2.93
N VAL A 210 -8.94 20.67 -2.89
CA VAL A 210 -8.28 20.17 -4.11
C VAL A 210 -9.26 19.35 -4.96
N THR A 211 -10.06 18.49 -4.34
CA THR A 211 -11.05 17.66 -5.05
C THR A 211 -12.07 18.53 -5.79
N ARG A 212 -12.59 19.58 -5.14
CA ARG A 212 -13.55 20.52 -5.76
C ARG A 212 -12.95 21.27 -6.95
N VAL A 213 -11.70 21.70 -6.83
CA VAL A 213 -10.99 22.36 -7.95
C VAL A 213 -10.80 21.42 -9.12
N LEU A 214 -10.25 20.23 -8.89
CA LEU A 214 -9.96 19.27 -9.95
C LEU A 214 -11.22 18.80 -10.67
N LEU A 215 -12.29 18.51 -9.95
CA LEU A 215 -13.55 18.05 -10.55
C LEU A 215 -14.36 19.21 -11.14
N GLY A 216 -14.30 20.41 -10.56
CA GLY A 216 -14.94 21.59 -11.12
C GLY A 216 -14.37 21.98 -12.49
N GLU A 217 -13.05 21.99 -12.63
CA GLU A 217 -12.38 22.26 -13.91
C GLU A 217 -12.57 21.13 -14.93
N ALA A 218 -12.59 19.86 -14.49
CA ALA A 218 -12.78 18.71 -15.36
C ALA A 218 -14.19 18.63 -15.96
N HIS A 219 -15.19 19.31 -15.39
CA HIS A 219 -16.55 19.44 -15.90
C HIS A 219 -16.76 20.73 -16.73
N ALA A 220 -15.86 21.71 -16.61
CA ALA A 220 -15.89 22.87 -17.49
C ALA A 220 -15.47 22.42 -18.89
N ARG A 221 -16.43 22.08 -19.75
CA ARG A 221 -16.18 21.83 -21.16
C ARG A 221 -15.50 23.07 -21.76
N PRO A 222 -14.41 22.91 -22.53
CA PRO A 222 -13.95 24.01 -23.35
C PRO A 222 -15.09 24.42 -24.31
N ALA A 223 -15.41 25.71 -24.30
CA ALA A 223 -16.39 26.32 -25.19
C ALA A 223 -15.94 26.24 -26.65
#